data_775c7c9bb0b390abb640fe72d419b6d5
#
_entry.id   775c7c9bb0b390abb640fe72d419b6d5
#
_cell.length_a   1.000
_cell.length_b   1.000
_cell.length_c   1.000
_cell.angle_alpha   90.00
_cell.angle_beta   90.00
_cell.angle_gamma   90.00
#
_symmetry.space_group_name_H-M   'P 1'
#
loop_
_entity.id
_entity.type
_entity.pdbx_description
1 polymer ?
#
loop_
_entity_poly.entity_id
_entity_poly.type
_entity_poly.pdbx_seq_one_letter_code
_entity_poly.pdbx_strand_id
1 'polypeptide(L)'
;MQTFKKNTHAKVSSFARVMLAAGLVLSIGCGSTPPPKELLEARSTYDRVSKGIAADQSPAELHVAKNALAAAEKSFSSDGDSPETRDLAYVATRKAQLAEAMGGMLAASKERDAADKENQRLTGDALKRAQGELANAKSALANEKAAREAAEKRAAQAAALRDAA
;
A
#
# COMPACT_ATOMS: atom_id res chain seq x y z
N MET A 1 24.84 12.55 -74.59
CA MET A 1 24.37 11.40 -75.37
C MET A 1 23.16 10.80 -74.69
N GLN A 2 22.03 11.01 -75.40
CA GLN A 2 20.86 10.16 -75.54
C GLN A 2 20.15 9.63 -74.27
N THR A 3 19.06 10.30 -73.90
CA THR A 3 17.63 10.00 -74.15
C THR A 3 17.23 8.52 -74.08
N PHE A 4 16.40 8.14 -73.09
CA PHE A 4 15.29 7.22 -73.36
C PHE A 4 14.11 7.54 -72.44
N LYS A 5 13.08 8.08 -73.10
CA LYS A 5 11.72 8.37 -72.65
C LYS A 5 10.94 7.08 -72.83
N LYS A 6 10.30 6.52 -71.82
CA LYS A 6 9.24 5.53 -71.95
C LYS A 6 8.04 5.90 -71.08
N ASN A 7 7.06 6.49 -71.76
CA ASN A 7 5.67 6.56 -71.30
C ASN A 7 5.09 5.13 -71.30
N THR A 8 4.55 4.75 -70.12
CA THR A 8 3.57 3.67 -70.08
C THR A 8 2.33 4.18 -69.39
N HIS A 9 1.37 4.59 -70.22
CA HIS A 9 -0.01 4.80 -69.76
C HIS A 9 -0.60 3.44 -69.41
N ALA A 10 -0.68 3.13 -68.13
CA ALA A 10 -1.48 2.03 -67.63
C ALA A 10 -2.94 2.45 -67.60
N LYS A 11 -3.69 1.82 -68.49
CA LYS A 11 -5.17 1.88 -68.54
C LYS A 11 -5.66 1.34 -67.19
N VAL A 12 -6.10 2.23 -66.31
CA VAL A 12 -6.85 1.87 -65.12
C VAL A 12 -8.21 1.36 -65.57
N SER A 13 -8.37 0.05 -65.44
CA SER A 13 -9.60 -0.64 -65.90
C SER A 13 -10.78 -0.16 -65.03
N SER A 14 -11.90 0.09 -65.73
CA SER A 14 -13.19 0.54 -65.17
C SER A 14 -13.76 -0.38 -64.08
N PHE A 15 -13.19 -1.56 -63.88
CA PHE A 15 -13.58 -2.49 -62.81
C PHE A 15 -13.18 -2.05 -61.41
N ALA A 16 -12.16 -1.18 -61.24
CA ALA A 16 -11.73 -0.69 -59.93
C ALA A 16 -12.68 0.38 -59.34
N ARG A 17 -13.55 0.97 -60.15
CA ARG A 17 -14.50 2.02 -59.68
C ARG A 17 -15.82 1.47 -59.16
N VAL A 18 -16.18 0.23 -59.45
CA VAL A 18 -17.44 -0.40 -59.01
C VAL A 18 -17.28 -1.03 -57.63
N MET A 19 -16.06 -1.48 -57.24
CA MET A 19 -15.82 -2.07 -55.93
C MET A 19 -15.67 -1.04 -54.79
N LEU A 20 -15.43 0.25 -55.09
CA LEU A 20 -15.30 1.31 -54.08
C LEU A 20 -16.66 1.84 -53.59
N ALA A 21 -17.75 1.58 -54.33
CA ALA A 21 -19.09 2.04 -53.95
C ALA A 21 -19.86 1.03 -53.07
N ALA A 22 -19.42 -0.23 -53.00
CA ALA A 22 -20.10 -1.28 -52.21
C ALA A 22 -19.62 -1.38 -50.76
N GLY A 23 -18.55 -0.65 -50.38
CA GLY A 23 -17.94 -0.72 -49.04
C GLY A 23 -18.53 0.23 -47.97
N LEU A 24 -19.50 1.08 -48.31
CA LEU A 24 -19.90 2.20 -47.43
C LEU A 24 -21.27 2.02 -46.74
N VAL A 25 -21.84 0.82 -46.72
CA VAL A 25 -23.24 0.66 -46.21
C VAL A 25 -23.35 -0.29 -44.98
N LEU A 26 -22.25 -0.74 -44.38
CA LEU A 26 -22.32 -1.65 -43.23
C LEU A 26 -21.77 -1.05 -41.91
N SER A 27 -21.77 0.26 -41.74
CA SER A 27 -21.72 0.86 -40.42
C SER A 27 -23.13 1.03 -39.86
N ILE A 28 -23.86 -0.09 -39.68
CA ILE A 28 -24.95 -0.16 -38.71
C ILE A 28 -24.25 -0.07 -37.37
N GLY A 29 -24.02 1.17 -36.89
CA GLY A 29 -23.59 1.42 -35.54
C GLY A 29 -24.65 0.81 -34.61
N CYS A 30 -24.34 -0.33 -33.98
CA CYS A 30 -25.00 -0.71 -32.76
C CYS A 30 -24.86 0.48 -31.81
N GLY A 31 -25.93 1.25 -31.64
CA GLY A 31 -26.02 2.33 -30.69
C GLY A 31 -25.88 1.70 -29.31
N SER A 32 -24.64 1.52 -28.84
CA SER A 32 -24.41 1.08 -27.48
C SER A 32 -24.89 2.17 -26.55
N THR A 33 -25.90 1.89 -25.75
CA THR A 33 -26.36 2.76 -24.67
C THR A 33 -25.14 3.14 -23.83
N PRO A 34 -24.89 4.44 -23.58
CA PRO A 34 -23.77 4.82 -22.74
C PRO A 34 -23.96 4.26 -21.32
N PRO A 35 -22.87 3.81 -20.68
CA PRO A 35 -22.97 3.29 -19.31
C PRO A 35 -23.45 4.36 -18.33
N PRO A 36 -24.34 4.03 -17.37
CA PRO A 36 -24.78 4.95 -16.34
C PRO A 36 -23.61 5.45 -15.50
N LYS A 37 -23.77 6.63 -14.91
CA LYS A 37 -22.73 7.28 -14.08
C LYS A 37 -22.31 6.40 -12.90
N GLU A 38 -23.26 5.67 -12.32
CA GLU A 38 -23.02 4.73 -11.22
C GLU A 38 -22.06 3.61 -11.63
N LEU A 39 -22.18 3.08 -12.85
CA LEU A 39 -21.29 2.05 -13.36
C LEU A 39 -19.90 2.61 -13.66
N LEU A 40 -19.80 3.83 -14.18
CA LEU A 40 -18.51 4.51 -14.38
C LEU A 40 -17.82 4.76 -13.04
N GLU A 41 -18.57 5.18 -12.02
CA GLU A 41 -18.04 5.36 -10.66
C GLU A 41 -17.57 4.03 -10.07
N ALA A 42 -18.34 2.96 -10.22
CA ALA A 42 -17.96 1.63 -9.71
C ALA A 42 -16.66 1.14 -10.36
N ARG A 43 -16.51 1.29 -11.67
CA ARG A 43 -15.28 0.95 -12.42
C ARG A 43 -14.08 1.73 -11.91
N SER A 44 -14.22 3.05 -11.80
CA SER A 44 -13.12 3.92 -11.35
C SER A 44 -12.75 3.68 -9.90
N THR A 45 -13.73 3.47 -9.02
CA THR A 45 -13.50 3.17 -7.61
C THR A 45 -12.80 1.83 -7.46
N TYR A 46 -13.27 0.78 -8.13
CA TYR A 46 -12.63 -0.53 -8.08
C TYR A 46 -11.20 -0.50 -8.62
N ASP A 47 -10.97 0.17 -9.76
CA ASP A 47 -9.63 0.30 -10.35
C ASP A 47 -8.65 0.98 -9.36
N ARG A 48 -9.06 2.07 -8.73
CA ARG A 48 -8.27 2.78 -7.71
C ARG A 48 -7.99 1.91 -6.50
N VAL A 49 -9.01 1.26 -5.95
CA VAL A 49 -8.90 0.44 -4.74
C VAL A 49 -8.06 -0.82 -4.97
N SER A 50 -8.18 -1.42 -6.17
CA SER A 50 -7.41 -2.62 -6.54
C SER A 50 -5.91 -2.37 -6.69
N LYS A 51 -5.49 -1.12 -6.86
CA LYS A 51 -4.09 -0.67 -6.92
C LYS A 51 -3.59 -0.07 -5.60
N GLY A 52 -4.48 0.03 -4.61
CA GLY A 52 -4.20 0.60 -3.30
C GLY A 52 -3.95 -0.44 -2.23
N ILE A 53 -4.01 0.03 -0.97
CA ILE A 53 -3.73 -0.77 0.24
C ILE A 53 -4.62 -2.01 0.38
N ALA A 54 -5.83 -1.99 -0.21
CA ALA A 54 -6.76 -3.12 -0.17
C ALA A 54 -6.22 -4.36 -0.87
N ALA A 55 -5.38 -4.19 -1.90
CA ALA A 55 -4.78 -5.32 -2.61
C ALA A 55 -3.95 -6.22 -1.69
N ASP A 56 -3.19 -5.59 -0.78
CA ASP A 56 -2.28 -6.29 0.12
C ASP A 56 -2.91 -6.67 1.46
N GLN A 57 -3.79 -5.80 1.99
CA GLN A 57 -4.27 -5.92 3.36
C GLN A 57 -5.68 -6.55 3.47
N SER A 58 -6.53 -6.41 2.44
CA SER A 58 -7.91 -6.90 2.42
C SER A 58 -8.29 -7.57 1.09
N PRO A 59 -7.53 -8.56 0.61
CA PRO A 59 -7.77 -9.20 -0.69
C PRO A 59 -9.12 -9.93 -0.77
N ALA A 60 -9.65 -10.42 0.34
CA ALA A 60 -10.96 -11.08 0.37
C ALA A 60 -12.09 -10.09 0.08
N GLU A 61 -12.08 -8.94 0.73
CA GLU A 61 -13.05 -7.85 0.52
C GLU A 61 -12.93 -7.27 -0.89
N LEU A 62 -11.69 -7.15 -1.40
CA LEU A 62 -11.44 -6.73 -2.76
C LEU A 62 -12.02 -7.72 -3.78
N HIS A 63 -11.94 -9.02 -3.51
CA HIS A 63 -12.58 -10.05 -4.33
C HIS A 63 -14.12 -9.93 -4.33
N VAL A 64 -14.71 -9.64 -3.16
CA VAL A 64 -16.16 -9.38 -3.05
C VAL A 64 -16.56 -8.16 -3.89
N ALA A 65 -15.77 -7.09 -3.84
CA ALA A 65 -15.99 -5.90 -4.66
C ALA A 65 -15.89 -6.20 -6.17
N LYS A 66 -14.92 -7.01 -6.58
CA LYS A 66 -14.77 -7.49 -7.96
C LYS A 66 -16.01 -8.22 -8.45
N ASN A 67 -16.54 -9.13 -7.65
CA ASN A 67 -17.72 -9.92 -8.00
C ASN A 67 -18.97 -9.01 -8.10
N ALA A 68 -19.10 -8.04 -7.22
CA ALA A 68 -20.18 -7.06 -7.28
C ALA A 68 -20.09 -6.20 -8.56
N LEU A 69 -18.90 -5.74 -8.94
CA LEU A 69 -18.69 -5.02 -10.20
C LEU A 69 -19.04 -5.90 -11.41
N ALA A 70 -18.62 -7.16 -11.40
CA ALA A 70 -18.95 -8.10 -12.48
C ALA A 70 -20.45 -8.33 -12.62
N ALA A 71 -21.21 -8.33 -11.53
CA ALA A 71 -22.67 -8.41 -11.56
C ALA A 71 -23.29 -7.17 -12.22
N ALA A 72 -22.82 -5.97 -11.88
CA ALA A 72 -23.25 -4.72 -12.49
C ALA A 72 -22.93 -4.67 -14.01
N GLU A 73 -21.74 -5.13 -14.40
CA GLU A 73 -21.35 -5.24 -15.81
C GLU A 73 -22.23 -6.21 -16.60
N LYS A 74 -22.55 -7.34 -15.98
CA LYS A 74 -23.46 -8.32 -16.57
C LYS A 74 -24.85 -7.75 -16.77
N SER A 75 -25.42 -7.08 -15.76
CA SER A 75 -26.72 -6.41 -15.87
C SER A 75 -26.70 -5.33 -16.97
N PHE A 76 -25.65 -4.52 -17.03
CA PHE A 76 -25.50 -3.51 -18.09
C PHE A 76 -25.45 -4.14 -19.49
N SER A 77 -24.79 -5.28 -19.64
CA SER A 77 -24.69 -5.95 -20.94
C SER A 77 -26.02 -6.55 -21.41
N SER A 78 -26.93 -6.92 -20.50
CA SER A 78 -28.25 -7.48 -20.82
C SER A 78 -29.33 -6.42 -20.90
N ASP A 79 -29.36 -5.48 -19.98
CA ASP A 79 -30.50 -4.57 -19.77
C ASP A 79 -30.14 -3.08 -19.97
N GLY A 80 -28.89 -2.79 -20.33
CA GLY A 80 -28.40 -1.42 -20.54
C GLY A 80 -28.47 -0.57 -19.28
N ASP A 81 -28.84 0.71 -19.44
CA ASP A 81 -29.04 1.66 -18.34
C ASP A 81 -30.37 1.42 -17.64
N SER A 82 -30.50 0.34 -16.89
CA SER A 82 -31.66 -0.03 -16.10
C SER A 82 -31.50 0.38 -14.62
N PRO A 83 -32.61 0.51 -13.87
CA PRO A 83 -32.56 0.71 -12.41
C PRO A 83 -31.72 -0.36 -11.71
N GLU A 84 -31.87 -1.63 -12.10
CA GLU A 84 -31.10 -2.75 -11.54
C GLU A 84 -29.59 -2.59 -11.79
N THR A 85 -29.19 -2.19 -13.00
CA THR A 85 -27.79 -1.90 -13.32
C THR A 85 -27.21 -0.80 -12.43
N ARG A 86 -27.96 0.26 -12.19
CA ARG A 86 -27.53 1.37 -11.30
C ARG A 86 -27.40 0.92 -9.85
N ASP A 87 -28.35 0.14 -9.34
CA ASP A 87 -28.34 -0.39 -7.99
C ASP A 87 -27.15 -1.34 -7.77
N LEU A 88 -26.91 -2.27 -8.70
CA LEU A 88 -25.76 -3.18 -8.65
C LEU A 88 -24.43 -2.41 -8.72
N ALA A 89 -24.35 -1.38 -9.55
CA ALA A 89 -23.17 -0.52 -9.64
C ALA A 89 -22.91 0.26 -8.34
N TYR A 90 -23.97 0.80 -7.73
CA TYR A 90 -23.87 1.42 -6.42
C TYR A 90 -23.36 0.45 -5.34
N VAL A 91 -23.89 -0.77 -5.31
CA VAL A 91 -23.42 -1.83 -4.40
C VAL A 91 -21.94 -2.15 -4.65
N ALA A 92 -21.52 -2.24 -5.90
CA ALA A 92 -20.12 -2.48 -6.26
C ALA A 92 -19.20 -1.36 -5.74
N THR A 93 -19.60 -0.10 -5.90
CA THR A 93 -18.88 1.05 -5.36
C THR A 93 -18.72 0.93 -3.83
N ARG A 94 -19.81 0.62 -3.11
CA ARG A 94 -19.77 0.46 -1.65
C ARG A 94 -18.91 -0.70 -1.19
N LYS A 95 -18.92 -1.82 -1.91
CA LYS A 95 -18.04 -2.96 -1.61
C LYS A 95 -16.56 -2.61 -1.83
N ALA A 96 -16.23 -1.85 -2.87
CA ALA A 96 -14.87 -1.39 -3.10
C ALA A 96 -14.40 -0.41 -1.99
N GLN A 97 -15.23 0.53 -1.60
CA GLN A 97 -14.94 1.46 -0.49
C GLN A 97 -14.77 0.71 0.85
N LEU A 98 -15.56 -0.33 1.10
CA LEU A 98 -15.41 -1.18 2.29
C LEU A 98 -14.06 -1.90 2.28
N ALA A 99 -13.65 -2.48 1.14
CA ALA A 99 -12.36 -3.13 1.01
C ALA A 99 -11.20 -2.14 1.31
N GLU A 100 -11.28 -0.91 0.80
CA GLU A 100 -10.31 0.14 1.08
C GLU A 100 -10.23 0.49 2.57
N ALA A 101 -11.39 0.70 3.20
CA ALA A 101 -11.45 1.01 4.63
C ALA A 101 -10.89 -0.11 5.51
N MET A 102 -11.24 -1.37 5.20
CA MET A 102 -10.71 -2.54 5.92
C MET A 102 -9.20 -2.69 5.72
N GLY A 103 -8.71 -2.49 4.50
CA GLY A 103 -7.27 -2.48 4.22
C GLY A 103 -6.53 -1.43 5.05
N GLY A 104 -7.07 -0.22 5.13
CA GLY A 104 -6.52 0.86 5.95
C GLY A 104 -6.51 0.53 7.44
N MET A 105 -7.60 -0.04 7.97
CA MET A 105 -7.67 -0.47 9.37
C MET A 105 -6.63 -1.54 9.71
N LEU A 106 -6.47 -2.55 8.86
CA LEU A 106 -5.50 -3.62 9.06
C LEU A 106 -4.06 -3.11 9.00
N ALA A 107 -3.75 -2.20 8.09
CA ALA A 107 -2.43 -1.57 8.03
C ALA A 107 -2.14 -0.76 9.30
N ALA A 108 -3.08 0.09 9.73
CA ALA A 108 -2.93 0.88 10.95
C ALA A 108 -2.78 0.01 12.21
N SER A 109 -3.47 -1.14 12.28
CA SER A 109 -3.30 -2.11 13.36
C SER A 109 -1.88 -2.68 13.39
N LYS A 110 -1.35 -3.10 12.23
CA LYS A 110 0.02 -3.63 12.13
C LYS A 110 1.08 -2.59 12.53
N GLU A 111 0.89 -1.34 12.14
CA GLU A 111 1.79 -0.24 12.53
C GLU A 111 1.77 -0.01 14.05
N ARG A 112 0.59 -0.03 14.68
CA ARG A 112 0.47 0.07 16.14
C ARG A 112 1.18 -1.09 16.84
N ASP A 113 0.94 -2.32 16.41
CA ASP A 113 1.57 -3.50 16.97
C ASP A 113 3.11 -3.44 16.85
N ALA A 114 3.63 -2.92 15.73
CA ALA A 114 5.06 -2.72 15.54
C ALA A 114 5.62 -1.63 16.47
N ALA A 115 4.92 -0.52 16.62
CA ALA A 115 5.29 0.57 17.52
C ALA A 115 5.27 0.14 18.99
N ASP A 116 4.26 -0.65 19.39
CA ASP A 116 4.15 -1.17 20.75
C ASP A 116 5.31 -2.13 21.10
N LYS A 117 5.66 -3.02 20.17
CA LYS A 117 6.82 -3.91 20.33
C LYS A 117 8.12 -3.13 20.47
N GLU A 118 8.32 -2.11 19.67
CA GLU A 118 9.51 -1.26 19.75
C GLU A 118 9.56 -0.46 21.06
N ASN A 119 8.43 0.09 21.51
CA ASN A 119 8.33 0.77 22.80
C ASN A 119 8.65 -0.17 23.97
N GLN A 120 8.15 -1.41 23.95
CA GLN A 120 8.47 -2.43 24.95
C GLN A 120 9.96 -2.75 24.96
N ARG A 121 10.59 -2.89 23.79
CA ARG A 121 12.03 -3.12 23.65
C ARG A 121 12.84 -1.96 24.24
N LEU A 122 12.52 -0.73 23.84
CA LEU A 122 13.21 0.48 24.33
C LEU A 122 13.08 0.65 25.85
N THR A 123 11.89 0.42 26.38
CA THR A 123 11.64 0.49 27.82
C THR A 123 12.43 -0.60 28.58
N GLY A 124 12.46 -1.82 28.04
CA GLY A 124 13.24 -2.92 28.60
C GLY A 124 14.74 -2.64 28.59
N ASP A 125 15.26 -2.08 27.51
CA ASP A 125 16.68 -1.71 27.39
C ASP A 125 17.04 -0.54 28.33
N ALA A 126 16.17 0.46 28.48
CA ALA A 126 16.36 1.56 29.42
C ALA A 126 16.40 1.05 30.89
N LEU A 127 15.48 0.15 31.24
CA LEU A 127 15.46 -0.46 32.59
C LEU A 127 16.74 -1.25 32.87
N LYS A 128 17.20 -2.06 31.92
CA LYS A 128 18.47 -2.82 32.06
C LYS A 128 19.67 -1.90 32.26
N ARG A 129 19.76 -0.81 31.51
CA ARG A 129 20.83 0.20 31.67
C ARG A 129 20.78 0.84 33.06
N ALA A 130 19.59 1.31 33.48
CA ALA A 130 19.42 1.91 34.78
C ALA A 130 19.78 0.94 35.92
N GLN A 131 19.43 -0.34 35.83
CA GLN A 131 19.82 -1.37 36.80
C GLN A 131 21.34 -1.59 36.79
N GLY A 132 21.98 -1.61 35.63
CA GLY A 132 23.44 -1.72 35.51
C GLY A 132 24.16 -0.51 36.13
N GLU A 133 23.70 0.70 35.88
CA GLU A 133 24.24 1.92 36.46
C GLU A 133 24.09 1.94 37.99
N LEU A 134 22.93 1.53 38.50
CA LEU A 134 22.70 1.39 39.94
C LEU A 134 23.63 0.35 40.58
N ALA A 135 23.85 -0.79 39.94
CA ALA A 135 24.76 -1.81 40.41
C ALA A 135 26.22 -1.30 40.48
N ASN A 136 26.65 -0.61 39.41
CA ASN A 136 27.96 0.02 39.32
C ASN A 136 28.16 1.10 40.42
N ALA A 137 27.16 1.97 40.59
CA ALA A 137 27.20 3.00 41.63
C ALA A 137 27.28 2.40 43.04
N LYS A 138 26.53 1.33 43.32
CA LYS A 138 26.59 0.61 44.60
C LYS A 138 27.97 0.00 44.83
N SER A 139 28.57 -0.63 43.84
CA SER A 139 29.92 -1.22 43.95
C SER A 139 31.01 -0.15 44.14
N ALA A 140 30.90 0.97 43.40
CA ALA A 140 31.81 2.12 43.58
C ALA A 140 31.74 2.70 45.00
N LEU A 141 30.54 2.88 45.56
CA LEU A 141 30.34 3.34 46.93
C LEU A 141 30.90 2.37 47.96
N ALA A 142 30.72 1.05 47.77
CA ALA A 142 31.28 0.04 48.64
C ALA A 142 32.81 0.08 48.61
N ASN A 143 33.43 0.21 47.45
CA ASN A 143 34.88 0.31 47.30
C ASN A 143 35.43 1.60 47.96
N GLU A 144 34.74 2.73 47.80
CA GLU A 144 35.12 3.98 48.43
C GLU A 144 35.09 3.89 49.97
N LYS A 145 34.01 3.29 50.53
CA LYS A 145 33.91 3.05 52.00
C LYS A 145 35.04 2.17 52.46
N ALA A 146 35.33 1.06 51.80
CA ALA A 146 36.43 0.17 52.18
C ALA A 146 37.81 0.87 52.11
N ALA A 147 38.03 1.71 51.10
CA ALA A 147 39.25 2.50 50.96
C ALA A 147 39.41 3.53 52.09
N ARG A 148 38.32 4.20 52.48
CA ARG A 148 38.32 5.14 53.64
C ARG A 148 38.64 4.43 54.95
N GLU A 149 37.97 3.31 55.21
CA GLU A 149 38.26 2.50 56.46
C GLU A 149 39.71 1.99 56.50
N ALA A 150 40.25 1.57 55.34
CA ALA A 150 41.66 1.17 55.27
C ALA A 150 42.63 2.32 55.50
N ALA A 151 42.32 3.52 55.01
CA ALA A 151 43.12 4.72 55.24
C ALA A 151 43.09 5.15 56.68
N GLU A 152 41.93 5.13 57.37
CA GLU A 152 41.78 5.41 58.78
C GLU A 152 42.57 4.44 59.63
N LYS A 153 42.49 3.14 59.33
CA LYS A 153 43.30 2.12 60.05
C LYS A 153 44.79 2.36 59.91
N ARG A 154 45.26 2.70 58.68
CA ARG A 154 46.68 3.03 58.45
C ARG A 154 47.11 4.29 59.22
N ALA A 155 46.28 5.34 59.25
CA ALA A 155 46.54 6.57 60.00
C ALA A 155 46.62 6.30 61.50
N ALA A 156 45.70 5.51 62.06
CA ALA A 156 45.71 5.12 63.44
C ALA A 156 46.99 4.29 63.86
N GLN A 157 47.39 3.37 63.01
CA GLN A 157 48.63 2.61 63.17
C GLN A 157 49.88 3.50 63.16
N ALA A 158 49.91 4.45 62.20
CA ALA A 158 51.02 5.40 62.10
C ALA A 158 51.10 6.33 63.31
N ALA A 159 49.95 6.77 63.84
CA ALA A 159 49.90 7.55 65.09
C ALA A 159 50.41 6.76 66.26
N ALA A 160 49.93 5.53 66.45
CA ALA A 160 50.39 4.65 67.56
C ALA A 160 51.90 4.37 67.52
N LEU A 161 52.49 4.21 66.36
CA LEU A 161 53.91 4.03 66.16
C LEU A 161 54.71 5.30 66.52
N ARG A 162 54.17 6.48 66.25
CA ARG A 162 54.82 7.75 66.68
C ARG A 162 54.77 7.97 68.17
N ASP A 163 53.67 7.59 68.83
CA ASP A 163 53.49 7.77 70.24
C ASP A 163 54.35 6.74 71.07
N ALA A 164 54.79 5.66 70.45
CA ALA A 164 55.61 4.62 71.04
C ALA A 164 57.15 4.83 70.87
N ALA A 165 57.56 5.81 70.05
CA ALA A 165 58.95 6.15 69.74
C ALA A 165 59.43 7.38 70.56
#